data_ce764ecbf8f0d1e1d29e9cccf7a32c28
#
_entry.id   ce764ecbf8f0d1e1d29e9cccf7a32c28
#
_cell.length_a   1.000
_cell.length_b   1.000
_cell.length_c   1.000
_cell.angle_alpha   90.00
_cell.angle_beta   90.00
_cell.angle_gamma   90.00
#
_symmetry.space_group_name_H-M   'P 1'
#
loop_
_entity.id
_entity.type
_entity.pdbx_description
1 polymer ?
#
loop_
_entity_poly.entity_id
_entity_poly.type
_entity_poly.pdbx_seq_one_letter_code
_entity_poly.pdbx_strand_id
1 'polypeptide(L)'
;MLKNAFSNLQKVGKSLMLPVSVLPVAGLLLGIGAADFNWLPHIVSMLMAQAGGAIFGNLPLIFAVGVALGFTNNDGVAALAAVVGYFVLTAAIGVMGPIVTGLDPAADATLIKQLTDTGVLGGIIAGGIAAYLFNRFYRIQLPDYLGFFAGKRFVPIITGVTAIFTGVALSFIWPPIGSAINSFSDWAAYQNPALAFGIYGVVERALIPFGLHHIWNVPFFFEAGSYTNAAGEVFRGEIARYIAGDPSAGNMAGGYMFKMYGLPAAAIAIWHSAKPENRAKVGGIMISAALTSFLTGITEPIEFAFMFVAPVLYGIHALLAGSAYVLTILLGMKHGMTFSHGFIDFVVFFSQSTKGWMFPILGLAYGALYYTLFRVAIVKLDLKTPGREEANEEGAKQGGSEMAEQLVTAFGGKNNIASLDACITRLRVGVKDVSQVDQAQLKKLGAAGVVVAGSGVQAIFGTRSDNLKTDMDHWIRDH
;
A
#
# COMPACT_ATOMS: atom_id res chain seq x y z
N MET A 1 14.62 19.08 -10.38
CA MET A 1 14.96 18.09 -9.35
C MET A 1 13.72 17.57 -8.57
N LEU A 2 12.90 18.42 -7.96
CA LEU A 2 11.73 18.00 -7.17
C LEU A 2 10.69 17.17 -7.94
N LYS A 3 10.40 17.49 -9.22
CA LYS A 3 9.45 16.71 -10.05
C LYS A 3 9.91 15.27 -10.30
N ASN A 4 11.20 15.06 -10.51
CA ASN A 4 11.76 13.72 -10.73
C ASN A 4 11.79 12.91 -9.41
N ALA A 5 12.06 13.57 -8.26
CA ALA A 5 12.02 12.96 -6.95
C ALA A 5 10.61 12.44 -6.63
N PHE A 6 9.57 13.24 -6.90
CA PHE A 6 8.17 12.86 -6.66
C PHE A 6 7.75 11.67 -7.55
N SER A 7 8.10 11.69 -8.84
CA SER A 7 7.83 10.56 -9.75
C SER A 7 8.54 9.27 -9.29
N ASN A 8 9.77 9.37 -8.79
CA ASN A 8 10.49 8.22 -8.25
C ASN A 8 9.85 7.70 -6.97
N LEU A 9 9.39 8.58 -6.06
CA LEU A 9 8.64 8.18 -4.86
C LEU A 9 7.33 7.46 -5.21
N GLN A 10 6.60 7.92 -6.23
CA GLN A 10 5.40 7.22 -6.71
C GLN A 10 5.72 5.81 -7.25
N LYS A 11 6.85 5.65 -7.96
CA LYS A 11 7.30 4.32 -8.43
C LYS A 11 7.63 3.41 -7.24
N VAL A 12 8.30 3.93 -6.20
CA VAL A 12 8.54 3.18 -4.96
C VAL A 12 7.22 2.76 -4.33
N GLY A 13 6.27 3.69 -4.12
CA GLY A 13 4.95 3.36 -3.57
C GLY A 13 4.23 2.27 -4.38
N LYS A 14 4.28 2.35 -5.71
CA LYS A 14 3.70 1.32 -6.59
C LYS A 14 4.40 -0.04 -6.43
N SER A 15 5.72 -0.06 -6.33
CA SER A 15 6.49 -1.32 -6.18
C SER A 15 6.20 -2.02 -4.85
N LEU A 16 5.81 -1.29 -3.81
CA LEU A 16 5.42 -1.84 -2.52
C LEU A 16 4.02 -2.49 -2.53
N MET A 17 3.17 -2.20 -3.51
CA MET A 17 1.84 -2.82 -3.60
C MET A 17 1.92 -4.34 -3.79
N LEU A 18 2.88 -4.82 -4.58
CA LEU A 18 3.00 -6.25 -4.89
C LEU A 18 3.31 -7.08 -3.63
N PRO A 19 4.37 -6.79 -2.85
CA PRO A 19 4.63 -7.52 -1.60
C PRO A 19 3.51 -7.34 -0.56
N VAL A 20 2.91 -6.16 -0.48
CA VAL A 20 1.79 -5.89 0.43
C VAL A 20 0.55 -6.72 0.08
N SER A 21 0.32 -7.06 -1.19
CA SER A 21 -0.83 -7.87 -1.62
C SER A 21 -0.79 -9.33 -1.10
N VAL A 22 0.34 -9.79 -0.60
CA VAL A 22 0.48 -11.14 0.02
C VAL A 22 -0.01 -11.15 1.47
N LEU A 23 -0.02 -9.99 2.14
CA LEU A 23 -0.36 -9.89 3.57
C LEU A 23 -1.78 -10.38 3.91
N PRO A 24 -2.85 -10.15 3.11
CA PRO A 24 -4.16 -10.67 3.42
C PRO A 24 -4.19 -12.19 3.59
N VAL A 25 -3.53 -12.90 2.68
CA VAL A 25 -3.47 -14.38 2.75
C VAL A 25 -2.65 -14.83 3.95
N ALA A 26 -1.48 -14.22 4.16
CA ALA A 26 -0.62 -14.53 5.29
C ALA A 26 -1.32 -14.28 6.62
N GLY A 27 -2.02 -13.15 6.74
CA GLY A 27 -2.72 -12.78 7.96
C GLY A 27 -3.95 -13.64 8.21
N LEU A 28 -4.73 -13.98 7.19
CA LEU A 28 -5.86 -14.90 7.34
C LEU A 28 -5.39 -16.28 7.80
N LEU A 29 -4.34 -16.83 7.19
CA LEU A 29 -3.75 -18.10 7.60
C LEU A 29 -3.29 -18.05 9.05
N LEU A 30 -2.50 -17.04 9.40
CA LEU A 30 -1.97 -16.88 10.75
C LEU A 30 -3.09 -16.61 11.76
N GLY A 31 -4.04 -15.73 11.45
CA GLY A 31 -5.16 -15.36 12.34
C GLY A 31 -6.12 -16.52 12.61
N ILE A 32 -6.55 -17.26 11.57
CA ILE A 32 -7.41 -18.42 11.72
C ILE A 32 -6.67 -19.53 12.47
N GLY A 33 -5.39 -19.74 12.16
CA GLY A 33 -4.55 -20.73 12.83
C GLY A 33 -4.33 -20.41 14.30
N ALA A 34 -4.06 -19.15 14.65
CA ALA A 34 -3.86 -18.70 16.02
C ALA A 34 -5.16 -18.66 16.85
N ALA A 35 -6.32 -18.47 16.21
CA ALA A 35 -7.61 -18.47 16.87
C ALA A 35 -8.03 -19.87 17.38
N ASP A 36 -7.44 -20.93 16.87
CA ASP A 36 -7.65 -22.35 17.27
C ASP A 36 -9.14 -22.68 17.51
N PHE A 37 -9.97 -22.42 16.51
CA PHE A 37 -11.43 -22.61 16.61
C PHE A 37 -11.80 -24.05 16.93
N ASN A 38 -12.68 -24.31 17.91
CA ASN A 38 -13.12 -25.63 18.33
C ASN A 38 -13.71 -26.51 17.21
N TRP A 39 -14.21 -25.90 16.11
CA TRP A 39 -14.76 -26.60 14.95
C TRP A 39 -13.68 -26.99 13.93
N LEU A 40 -12.44 -26.45 14.06
CA LEU A 40 -11.33 -26.72 13.16
C LEU A 40 -10.37 -27.74 13.80
N PRO A 41 -9.97 -28.84 13.11
CA PRO A 41 -9.00 -29.76 13.65
C PRO A 41 -7.68 -29.05 14.02
N HIS A 42 -7.15 -29.31 15.20
CA HIS A 42 -5.95 -28.64 15.74
C HIS A 42 -4.75 -28.71 14.77
N ILE A 43 -4.56 -29.83 14.06
CA ILE A 43 -3.49 -29.95 13.06
C ILE A 43 -3.67 -28.94 11.91
N VAL A 44 -4.90 -28.63 11.52
CA VAL A 44 -5.18 -27.63 10.46
C VAL A 44 -4.89 -26.25 10.98
N SER A 45 -5.29 -25.92 12.22
CA SER A 45 -4.95 -24.66 12.87
C SER A 45 -3.44 -24.46 12.94
N MET A 46 -2.69 -25.48 13.35
CA MET A 46 -1.22 -25.44 13.37
C MET A 46 -0.61 -25.24 11.99
N LEU A 47 -1.09 -25.95 10.97
CA LEU A 47 -0.59 -25.78 9.59
C LEU A 47 -0.84 -24.37 9.06
N MET A 48 -2.03 -23.82 9.32
CA MET A 48 -2.38 -22.45 8.92
C MET A 48 -1.50 -21.43 9.65
N ALA A 49 -1.33 -21.57 10.96
CA ALA A 49 -0.49 -20.68 11.76
C ALA A 49 0.97 -20.69 11.24
N GLN A 50 1.53 -21.87 11.02
CA GLN A 50 2.91 -22.00 10.50
C GLN A 50 3.05 -21.46 9.09
N ALA A 51 2.10 -21.71 8.19
CA ALA A 51 2.13 -21.19 6.83
C ALA A 51 2.06 -19.65 6.80
N GLY A 52 1.15 -19.06 7.57
CA GLY A 52 1.07 -17.60 7.71
C GLY A 52 2.32 -17.00 8.36
N GLY A 53 2.81 -17.63 9.44
CA GLY A 53 4.06 -17.24 10.13
C GLY A 53 5.28 -17.27 9.22
N ALA A 54 5.40 -18.27 8.34
CA ALA A 54 6.49 -18.37 7.37
C ALA A 54 6.51 -17.17 6.39
N ILE A 55 5.33 -16.67 5.99
CA ILE A 55 5.25 -15.47 5.14
C ILE A 55 5.68 -14.22 5.92
N PHE A 56 5.16 -14.03 7.14
CA PHE A 56 5.52 -12.88 7.98
C PHE A 56 7.00 -12.86 8.35
N GLY A 57 7.57 -14.02 8.67
CA GLY A 57 9.01 -14.16 8.99
C GLY A 57 9.95 -13.86 7.81
N ASN A 58 9.43 -13.91 6.57
CA ASN A 58 10.21 -13.63 5.35
C ASN A 58 9.75 -12.33 4.64
N LEU A 59 8.99 -11.47 5.31
CA LEU A 59 8.55 -10.20 4.73
C LEU A 59 9.69 -9.37 4.12
N PRO A 60 10.85 -9.19 4.77
CA PRO A 60 11.95 -8.43 4.18
C PRO A 60 12.38 -8.96 2.81
N LEU A 61 12.46 -10.28 2.64
CA LEU A 61 12.78 -10.92 1.37
C LEU A 61 11.67 -10.71 0.33
N ILE A 62 10.41 -10.84 0.74
CA ILE A 62 9.23 -10.61 -0.13
C ILE A 62 9.22 -9.16 -0.62
N PHE A 63 9.55 -8.21 0.24
CA PHE A 63 9.69 -6.79 -0.14
C PHE A 63 10.87 -6.57 -1.09
N ALA A 64 12.01 -7.24 -0.88
CA ALA A 64 13.16 -7.15 -1.80
C ALA A 64 12.77 -7.59 -3.21
N VAL A 65 12.11 -8.74 -3.33
CA VAL A 65 11.63 -9.27 -4.62
C VAL A 65 10.58 -8.35 -5.24
N GLY A 66 9.59 -7.90 -4.46
CA GLY A 66 8.51 -7.04 -4.95
C GLY A 66 9.01 -5.68 -5.46
N VAL A 67 9.95 -5.07 -4.76
CA VAL A 67 10.59 -3.82 -5.19
C VAL A 67 11.38 -4.04 -6.48
N ALA A 68 12.18 -5.10 -6.55
CA ALA A 68 12.94 -5.41 -7.76
C ALA A 68 12.04 -5.58 -8.98
N LEU A 69 10.96 -6.35 -8.85
CA LEU A 69 9.97 -6.56 -9.91
C LEU A 69 9.29 -5.25 -10.32
N GLY A 70 8.88 -4.43 -9.35
CA GLY A 70 8.18 -3.17 -9.60
C GLY A 70 9.00 -2.15 -10.40
N PHE A 71 10.32 -2.20 -10.32
CA PHE A 71 11.23 -1.30 -11.05
C PHE A 71 11.81 -1.88 -12.33
N THR A 72 11.54 -3.15 -12.67
CA THR A 72 12.15 -3.87 -13.79
C THR A 72 11.13 -4.51 -14.74
N ASN A 73 9.92 -3.98 -14.81
CA ASN A 73 8.83 -4.51 -15.64
C ASN A 73 8.56 -6.01 -15.40
N ASN A 74 8.60 -6.44 -14.13
CA ASN A 74 8.39 -7.83 -13.70
C ASN A 74 9.41 -8.84 -14.25
N ASP A 75 10.67 -8.44 -14.44
CA ASP A 75 11.70 -9.35 -14.92
C ASP A 75 12.15 -10.32 -13.81
N GLY A 76 12.03 -11.62 -14.05
CA GLY A 76 12.36 -12.67 -13.08
C GLY A 76 13.85 -12.69 -12.68
N VAL A 77 14.76 -12.21 -13.54
CA VAL A 77 16.20 -12.14 -13.21
C VAL A 77 16.46 -11.05 -12.16
N ALA A 78 15.70 -9.97 -12.19
CA ALA A 78 15.77 -8.95 -11.14
C ALA A 78 15.27 -9.47 -9.80
N ALA A 79 14.24 -10.33 -9.80
CA ALA A 79 13.76 -11.01 -8.60
C ALA A 79 14.86 -11.94 -8.02
N LEU A 80 15.51 -12.75 -8.86
CA LEU A 80 16.61 -13.59 -8.43
C LEU A 80 17.79 -12.78 -7.88
N ALA A 81 18.13 -11.67 -8.54
CA ALA A 81 19.17 -10.76 -8.06
C ALA A 81 18.81 -10.14 -6.70
N ALA A 82 17.54 -9.81 -6.46
CA ALA A 82 17.09 -9.32 -5.17
C ALA A 82 17.20 -10.36 -4.05
N VAL A 83 16.88 -11.62 -4.34
CA VAL A 83 17.07 -12.74 -3.40
C VAL A 83 18.56 -12.89 -3.02
N VAL A 84 19.44 -12.93 -4.03
CA VAL A 84 20.90 -13.00 -3.81
C VAL A 84 21.37 -11.78 -3.01
N GLY A 85 20.96 -10.58 -3.44
CA GLY A 85 21.34 -9.33 -2.78
C GLY A 85 20.90 -9.29 -1.33
N TYR A 86 19.69 -9.71 -1.02
CA TYR A 86 19.16 -9.72 0.35
C TYR A 86 19.94 -10.69 1.26
N PHE A 87 20.17 -11.91 0.82
CA PHE A 87 20.93 -12.89 1.63
C PHE A 87 22.37 -12.46 1.84
N VAL A 88 23.03 -11.95 0.82
CA VAL A 88 24.42 -11.48 0.94
C VAL A 88 24.51 -10.23 1.85
N LEU A 89 23.57 -9.30 1.71
CA LEU A 89 23.51 -8.10 2.54
C LEU A 89 23.32 -8.44 4.02
N THR A 90 22.35 -9.31 4.32
CA THR A 90 22.09 -9.74 5.71
C THR A 90 23.25 -10.55 6.29
N ALA A 91 23.89 -11.41 5.50
CA ALA A 91 25.10 -12.12 5.93
C ALA A 91 26.25 -11.15 6.23
N ALA A 92 26.49 -10.15 5.37
CA ALA A 92 27.52 -9.15 5.60
C ALA A 92 27.26 -8.33 6.88
N ILE A 93 26.01 -7.92 7.12
CA ILE A 93 25.61 -7.24 8.36
C ILE A 93 25.80 -8.16 9.57
N GLY A 94 25.45 -9.45 9.45
CA GLY A 94 25.62 -10.43 10.53
C GLY A 94 27.08 -10.61 10.95
N VAL A 95 28.03 -10.54 10.00
CA VAL A 95 29.47 -10.60 10.29
C VAL A 95 29.99 -9.29 10.89
N MET A 96 29.59 -8.16 10.32
CA MET A 96 30.11 -6.85 10.71
C MET A 96 29.44 -6.28 11.97
N GLY A 97 28.19 -6.67 12.25
CA GLY A 97 27.42 -6.15 13.35
C GLY A 97 28.12 -6.25 14.72
N PRO A 98 28.55 -7.44 15.15
CA PRO A 98 29.33 -7.58 16.38
C PRO A 98 30.61 -6.75 16.41
N ILE A 99 31.32 -6.65 15.29
CA ILE A 99 32.56 -5.91 15.17
C ILE A 99 32.33 -4.40 15.36
N VAL A 100 31.30 -3.87 14.72
CA VAL A 100 30.99 -2.43 14.73
C VAL A 100 30.39 -2.01 16.08
N THR A 101 29.54 -2.85 16.67
CA THR A 101 28.92 -2.57 17.97
C THR A 101 29.85 -2.81 19.15
N GLY A 102 30.92 -3.60 18.96
CA GLY A 102 31.85 -3.98 20.03
C GLY A 102 31.21 -4.92 21.05
N LEU A 103 30.10 -5.58 20.72
CA LEU A 103 29.36 -6.48 21.60
C LEU A 103 29.81 -7.93 21.40
N ASP A 104 29.74 -8.74 22.47
CA ASP A 104 30.07 -10.16 22.40
C ASP A 104 28.93 -10.94 21.72
N PRO A 105 29.18 -11.62 20.58
CA PRO A 105 28.16 -12.40 19.89
C PRO A 105 27.51 -13.50 20.75
N ALA A 106 28.25 -14.05 21.72
CA ALA A 106 27.74 -15.10 22.59
C ALA A 106 26.88 -14.56 23.75
N ALA A 107 27.25 -13.40 24.31
CA ALA A 107 26.55 -12.81 25.43
C ALA A 107 25.41 -11.85 24.99
N ASP A 108 25.61 -11.13 23.88
CA ASP A 108 24.77 -9.99 23.48
C ASP A 108 24.01 -10.23 22.16
N ALA A 109 23.83 -11.49 21.74
CA ALA A 109 23.24 -11.86 20.46
C ALA A 109 21.91 -11.14 20.17
N THR A 110 21.04 -11.03 21.17
CA THR A 110 19.74 -10.35 21.05
C THR A 110 19.90 -8.84 20.83
N LEU A 111 20.82 -8.21 21.56
CA LEU A 111 21.09 -6.77 21.44
C LEU A 111 21.72 -6.45 20.08
N ILE A 112 22.68 -7.27 19.65
CA ILE A 112 23.30 -7.16 18.32
C ILE A 112 22.23 -7.24 17.24
N LYS A 113 21.36 -8.24 17.33
CA LYS A 113 20.25 -8.39 16.39
C LYS A 113 19.33 -7.16 16.40
N GLN A 114 18.97 -6.63 17.54
CA GLN A 114 18.14 -5.42 17.64
C GLN A 114 18.80 -4.18 16.99
N LEU A 115 20.11 -4.02 17.13
CA LEU A 115 20.86 -2.89 16.59
C LEU A 115 21.16 -3.02 15.09
N THR A 116 21.22 -4.24 14.57
CA THR A 116 21.64 -4.52 13.19
C THR A 116 20.52 -5.04 12.28
N ASP A 117 19.36 -5.38 12.83
CA ASP A 117 18.22 -5.82 12.07
C ASP A 117 17.65 -4.65 11.23
N THR A 118 17.79 -4.79 9.92
CA THR A 118 17.30 -3.81 8.96
C THR A 118 15.83 -4.03 8.58
N GLY A 119 15.20 -5.11 9.03
CA GLY A 119 13.80 -5.43 8.81
C GLY A 119 13.37 -5.31 7.33
N VAL A 120 12.15 -4.88 7.13
CA VAL A 120 11.57 -4.64 5.80
C VAL A 120 12.35 -3.57 5.02
N LEU A 121 12.92 -2.57 5.71
CA LEU A 121 13.71 -1.51 5.06
C LEU A 121 14.97 -2.07 4.39
N GLY A 122 15.64 -3.04 5.02
CA GLY A 122 16.77 -3.76 4.41
C GLY A 122 16.36 -4.54 3.15
N GLY A 123 15.16 -5.13 3.17
CA GLY A 123 14.57 -5.76 2.00
C GLY A 123 14.33 -4.75 0.86
N ILE A 124 13.75 -3.60 1.15
CA ILE A 124 13.53 -2.52 0.18
C ILE A 124 14.86 -2.04 -0.42
N ILE A 125 15.90 -1.86 0.40
CA ILE A 125 17.24 -1.47 -0.05
C ILE A 125 17.82 -2.53 -1.00
N ALA A 126 17.80 -3.81 -0.62
CA ALA A 126 18.31 -4.90 -1.43
C ALA A 126 17.58 -5.00 -2.79
N GLY A 127 16.24 -4.88 -2.78
CA GLY A 127 15.42 -4.86 -3.98
C GLY A 127 15.71 -3.65 -4.88
N GLY A 128 15.90 -2.47 -4.30
CA GLY A 128 16.27 -1.25 -5.02
C GLY A 128 17.64 -1.38 -5.69
N ILE A 129 18.64 -1.94 -5.01
CA ILE A 129 19.97 -2.22 -5.57
C ILE A 129 19.86 -3.19 -6.73
N ALA A 130 19.14 -4.31 -6.56
CA ALA A 130 18.95 -5.30 -7.62
C ALA A 130 18.27 -4.68 -8.85
N ALA A 131 17.23 -3.87 -8.66
CA ALA A 131 16.55 -3.16 -9.73
C ALA A 131 17.46 -2.17 -10.46
N TYR A 132 18.22 -1.37 -9.72
CA TYR A 132 19.17 -0.42 -10.30
C TYR A 132 20.23 -1.11 -11.15
N LEU A 133 20.84 -2.18 -10.61
CA LEU A 133 21.87 -2.93 -11.29
C LEU A 133 21.31 -3.71 -12.48
N PHE A 134 20.09 -4.25 -12.37
CA PHE A 134 19.40 -4.85 -13.51
C PHE A 134 19.23 -3.82 -14.64
N ASN A 135 18.62 -2.69 -14.37
CA ASN A 135 18.38 -1.66 -15.39
C ASN A 135 19.68 -1.15 -16.03
N ARG A 136 20.79 -1.20 -15.31
CA ARG A 136 22.09 -0.74 -15.80
C ARG A 136 22.84 -1.82 -16.61
N PHE A 137 22.72 -3.09 -16.24
CA PHE A 137 23.63 -4.15 -16.71
C PHE A 137 22.94 -5.30 -17.46
N TYR A 138 21.61 -5.34 -17.62
CA TYR A 138 20.91 -6.46 -18.28
C TYR A 138 21.32 -6.69 -19.76
N ARG A 139 22.03 -5.75 -20.40
CA ARG A 139 22.56 -5.84 -21.76
C ARG A 139 24.08 -5.75 -21.81
N ILE A 140 24.76 -5.95 -20.70
CA ILE A 140 26.24 -5.85 -20.68
C ILE A 140 26.86 -6.87 -21.61
N GLN A 141 27.84 -6.42 -22.37
CA GLN A 141 28.72 -7.28 -23.17
C GLN A 141 30.04 -7.48 -22.43
N LEU A 142 30.48 -8.70 -22.31
CA LEU A 142 31.74 -9.08 -21.70
C LEU A 142 32.64 -9.70 -22.78
N PRO A 143 33.96 -9.74 -22.57
CA PRO A 143 34.88 -10.44 -23.46
C PRO A 143 34.46 -11.91 -23.66
N ASP A 144 34.77 -12.49 -24.81
CA ASP A 144 34.29 -13.82 -25.24
C ASP A 144 34.51 -14.92 -24.20
N TYR A 145 35.66 -14.92 -23.50
CA TYR A 145 35.96 -15.85 -22.44
C TYR A 145 35.10 -15.73 -21.19
N LEU A 146 34.40 -14.59 -21.01
CA LEU A 146 33.39 -14.35 -19.96
C LEU A 146 31.96 -14.30 -20.52
N GLY A 147 31.78 -14.65 -21.80
CA GLY A 147 30.49 -14.56 -22.48
C GLY A 147 29.36 -15.31 -21.80
N PHE A 148 29.65 -16.39 -21.08
CA PHE A 148 28.65 -17.10 -20.27
C PHE A 148 27.98 -16.23 -19.19
N PHE A 149 28.73 -15.29 -18.64
CA PHE A 149 28.27 -14.37 -17.59
C PHE A 149 27.68 -13.05 -18.13
N ALA A 150 27.66 -12.85 -19.46
CA ALA A 150 27.18 -11.61 -20.07
C ALA A 150 25.65 -11.46 -19.99
N GLY A 151 25.19 -10.23 -20.21
CA GLY A 151 23.77 -9.87 -20.22
C GLY A 151 23.10 -10.04 -18.87
N LYS A 152 21.90 -10.59 -18.87
CA LYS A 152 21.09 -10.74 -17.64
C LYS A 152 21.77 -11.62 -16.58
N ARG A 153 22.62 -12.56 -16.96
CA ARG A 153 23.34 -13.46 -16.01
C ARG A 153 24.32 -12.70 -15.13
N PHE A 154 24.83 -11.58 -15.59
CA PHE A 154 25.74 -10.72 -14.83
C PHE A 154 25.05 -10.05 -13.64
N VAL A 155 23.74 -9.77 -13.74
CA VAL A 155 23.02 -8.99 -12.75
C VAL A 155 23.02 -9.60 -11.34
N PRO A 156 22.69 -10.87 -11.12
CA PRO A 156 22.77 -11.47 -9.77
C PRO A 156 24.20 -11.43 -9.21
N ILE A 157 25.22 -11.60 -10.06
CA ILE A 157 26.63 -11.60 -9.65
C ILE A 157 27.02 -10.23 -9.13
N ILE A 158 26.80 -9.18 -9.92
CA ILE A 158 27.17 -7.82 -9.50
C ILE A 158 26.31 -7.34 -8.33
N THR A 159 25.06 -7.83 -8.23
CA THR A 159 24.19 -7.52 -7.08
C THR A 159 24.76 -8.15 -5.82
N GLY A 160 25.20 -9.40 -5.84
CA GLY A 160 25.86 -10.05 -4.70
C GLY A 160 27.11 -9.30 -4.26
N VAL A 161 28.01 -8.95 -5.20
CA VAL A 161 29.20 -8.15 -4.88
C VAL A 161 28.84 -6.79 -4.27
N THR A 162 27.89 -6.07 -4.87
CA THR A 162 27.43 -4.79 -4.35
C THR A 162 26.80 -4.93 -2.96
N ALA A 163 26.05 -6.01 -2.73
CA ALA A 163 25.41 -6.29 -1.44
C ALA A 163 26.42 -6.51 -0.30
N ILE A 164 27.60 -7.09 -0.58
CA ILE A 164 28.67 -7.17 0.42
C ILE A 164 29.09 -5.78 0.88
N PHE A 165 29.45 -4.91 -0.06
CA PHE A 165 29.88 -3.54 0.27
C PHE A 165 28.76 -2.74 0.93
N THR A 166 27.53 -2.91 0.47
CA THR A 166 26.36 -2.24 1.08
C THR A 166 26.11 -2.75 2.51
N GLY A 167 26.20 -4.05 2.75
CA GLY A 167 26.05 -4.63 4.08
C GLY A 167 27.11 -4.15 5.06
N VAL A 168 28.38 -4.08 4.60
CA VAL A 168 29.47 -3.47 5.39
C VAL A 168 29.17 -2.02 5.70
N ALA A 169 28.80 -1.20 4.70
CA ALA A 169 28.46 0.19 4.91
C ALA A 169 27.25 0.38 5.85
N LEU A 170 26.20 -0.42 5.69
CA LEU A 170 25.03 -0.39 6.56
C LEU A 170 25.36 -0.77 7.98
N SER A 171 26.31 -1.65 8.24
CA SER A 171 26.74 -2.02 9.60
C SER A 171 27.24 -0.81 10.38
N PHE A 172 27.81 0.20 9.72
CA PHE A 172 28.23 1.45 10.36
C PHE A 172 27.11 2.50 10.41
N ILE A 173 26.30 2.58 9.34
CA ILE A 173 25.29 3.65 9.18
C ILE A 173 23.99 3.27 9.90
N TRP A 174 23.67 1.98 9.97
CA TRP A 174 22.38 1.51 10.49
C TRP A 174 22.18 1.70 11.99
N PRO A 175 23.15 1.51 12.89
CA PRO A 175 22.92 1.63 14.32
C PRO A 175 22.29 2.98 14.74
N PRO A 176 22.74 4.16 14.28
CA PRO A 176 22.05 5.42 14.57
C PRO A 176 20.66 5.53 13.92
N ILE A 177 20.47 4.97 12.74
CA ILE A 177 19.16 4.93 12.07
C ILE A 177 18.22 4.00 12.85
N GLY A 178 18.69 2.81 13.21
CA GLY A 178 17.94 1.86 14.02
C GLY A 178 17.56 2.44 15.38
N SER A 179 18.46 3.18 16.02
CA SER A 179 18.16 3.91 17.26
C SER A 179 17.08 4.96 17.09
N ALA A 180 17.11 5.73 16.00
CA ALA A 180 16.06 6.69 15.68
C ALA A 180 14.72 6.01 15.40
N ILE A 181 14.73 4.89 14.65
CA ILE A 181 13.53 4.07 14.40
C ILE A 181 12.99 3.50 15.72
N ASN A 182 13.85 2.99 16.60
CA ASN A 182 13.43 2.49 17.91
C ASN A 182 12.83 3.60 18.77
N SER A 183 13.42 4.80 18.80
CA SER A 183 12.88 5.94 19.53
C SER A 183 11.52 6.38 19.00
N PHE A 184 11.34 6.41 17.68
CA PHE A 184 10.04 6.65 17.03
C PHE A 184 9.05 5.53 17.38
N SER A 185 9.49 4.30 17.31
CA SER A 185 8.72 3.09 17.61
C SER A 185 8.21 3.10 19.07
N ASP A 186 9.08 3.41 20.02
CA ASP A 186 8.72 3.52 21.44
C ASP A 186 7.74 4.67 21.69
N TRP A 187 7.96 5.81 21.05
CA TRP A 187 7.04 6.93 21.12
C TRP A 187 5.66 6.57 20.56
N ALA A 188 5.62 5.94 19.38
CA ALA A 188 4.38 5.61 18.68
C ALA A 188 3.61 4.49 19.39
N ALA A 189 4.30 3.45 19.87
CA ALA A 189 3.64 2.28 20.44
C ALA A 189 3.30 2.44 21.93
N TYR A 190 4.13 3.15 22.70
CA TYR A 190 4.06 3.15 24.16
C TYR A 190 3.89 4.51 24.83
N GLN A 191 4.59 5.54 24.33
CA GLN A 191 4.57 6.84 25.03
C GLN A 191 3.35 7.68 24.67
N ASN A 192 2.99 7.75 23.37
CA ASN A 192 1.85 8.55 22.93
C ASN A 192 1.14 7.93 21.71
N PRO A 193 0.61 6.71 21.82
CA PRO A 193 -0.02 6.03 20.71
C PRO A 193 -1.21 6.80 20.11
N ALA A 194 -2.00 7.49 20.93
CA ALA A 194 -3.13 8.25 20.44
C ALA A 194 -2.71 9.36 19.46
N LEU A 195 -1.67 10.11 19.77
CA LEU A 195 -1.15 11.15 18.88
C LEU A 195 -0.48 10.54 17.64
N ALA A 196 0.35 9.52 17.84
CA ALA A 196 1.09 8.87 16.75
C ALA A 196 0.14 8.28 15.71
N PHE A 197 -0.84 7.48 16.13
CA PHE A 197 -1.82 6.87 15.21
C PHE A 197 -2.86 7.86 14.71
N GLY A 198 -3.15 8.93 15.45
CA GLY A 198 -3.95 10.05 14.96
C GLY A 198 -3.27 10.74 13.76
N ILE A 199 -1.99 11.08 13.89
CA ILE A 199 -1.18 11.63 12.79
C ILE A 199 -1.06 10.62 11.66
N TYR A 200 -0.82 9.34 11.98
CA TYR A 200 -0.79 8.27 10.99
C TYR A 200 -2.04 8.28 10.11
N GLY A 201 -3.22 8.29 10.69
CA GLY A 201 -4.48 8.23 9.94
C GLY A 201 -4.72 9.44 9.05
N VAL A 202 -4.41 10.65 9.51
CA VAL A 202 -4.53 11.87 8.68
C VAL A 202 -3.56 11.83 7.51
N VAL A 203 -2.29 11.52 7.76
CA VAL A 203 -1.22 11.53 6.75
C VAL A 203 -1.41 10.37 5.76
N GLU A 204 -1.80 9.18 6.23
CA GLU A 204 -2.11 8.05 5.36
C GLU A 204 -3.16 8.43 4.32
N ARG A 205 -4.28 9.03 4.76
CA ARG A 205 -5.32 9.49 3.83
C ARG A 205 -4.81 10.59 2.90
N ALA A 206 -4.08 11.57 3.41
CA ALA A 206 -3.50 12.63 2.59
C ALA A 206 -2.53 12.13 1.50
N LEU A 207 -1.89 10.98 1.70
CA LEU A 207 -0.94 10.38 0.77
C LEU A 207 -1.57 9.43 -0.27
N ILE A 208 -2.81 8.97 -0.07
CA ILE A 208 -3.52 8.07 -1.02
C ILE A 208 -3.63 8.67 -2.43
N PRO A 209 -4.00 9.95 -2.62
CA PRO A 209 -4.09 10.54 -3.96
C PRO A 209 -2.79 10.43 -4.76
N PHE A 210 -1.66 10.41 -4.06
CA PHE A 210 -0.32 10.33 -4.64
C PHE A 210 0.21 8.89 -4.72
N GLY A 211 -0.46 7.91 -4.11
CA GLY A 211 -0.02 6.52 -4.02
C GLY A 211 1.19 6.31 -3.10
N LEU A 212 1.44 7.23 -2.17
CA LEU A 212 2.59 7.21 -1.25
C LEU A 212 2.26 6.61 0.13
N HIS A 213 0.99 6.37 0.42
CA HIS A 213 0.54 5.83 1.72
C HIS A 213 1.18 4.49 2.08
N HIS A 214 1.54 3.66 1.09
CA HIS A 214 2.23 2.40 1.35
C HIS A 214 3.61 2.60 2.00
N ILE A 215 4.33 3.66 1.62
CA ILE A 215 5.61 4.01 2.25
C ILE A 215 5.38 4.45 3.70
N TRP A 216 4.33 5.24 3.92
CA TRP A 216 3.95 5.73 5.25
C TRP A 216 3.49 4.62 6.20
N ASN A 217 2.90 3.55 5.65
CA ASN A 217 2.45 2.42 6.45
C ASN A 217 3.60 1.59 7.05
N VAL A 218 4.76 1.54 6.38
CA VAL A 218 5.88 0.67 6.78
C VAL A 218 6.31 0.86 8.24
N PRO A 219 6.59 2.07 8.74
CA PRO A 219 7.00 2.27 10.13
C PRO A 219 5.97 1.77 11.15
N PHE A 220 4.68 1.92 10.88
CA PHE A 220 3.60 1.53 11.80
C PHE A 220 3.29 0.04 11.72
N PHE A 221 3.19 -0.50 10.51
CA PHE A 221 2.83 -1.91 10.30
C PHE A 221 3.92 -2.87 10.76
N PHE A 222 5.18 -2.53 10.50
CA PHE A 222 6.30 -3.46 10.59
C PHE A 222 7.39 -3.10 11.60
N GLU A 223 7.42 -1.85 12.10
CA GLU A 223 8.50 -1.39 12.99
C GLU A 223 7.99 -0.87 14.37
N ALA A 224 6.77 -0.34 14.45
CA ALA A 224 6.27 0.28 15.68
C ALA A 224 6.11 -0.72 16.82
N GLY A 225 6.91 -0.58 17.87
CA GLY A 225 6.95 -1.44 19.04
C GLY A 225 7.71 -2.76 18.83
N SER A 226 8.09 -3.41 19.93
CA SER A 226 8.67 -4.74 19.91
C SER A 226 8.11 -5.60 21.05
N TYR A 227 7.88 -6.87 20.77
CA TYR A 227 7.36 -7.84 21.74
C TYR A 227 8.15 -9.14 21.64
N THR A 228 8.59 -9.64 22.79
CA THR A 228 9.26 -10.93 22.89
C THR A 228 8.32 -11.95 23.52
N ASN A 229 7.99 -13.01 22.81
CA ASN A 229 7.12 -14.06 23.32
C ASN A 229 7.86 -14.98 24.31
N ALA A 230 7.13 -15.93 24.92
CA ALA A 230 7.68 -16.88 25.89
C ALA A 230 8.75 -17.80 25.30
N ALA A 231 8.82 -17.97 23.99
CA ALA A 231 9.84 -18.74 23.28
C ALA A 231 11.12 -17.92 22.97
N GLY A 232 11.15 -16.63 23.33
CA GLY A 232 12.27 -15.74 23.04
C GLY A 232 12.26 -15.16 21.63
N GLU A 233 11.16 -15.31 20.87
CA GLU A 233 11.02 -14.74 19.54
C GLU A 233 10.58 -13.29 19.63
N VAL A 234 11.22 -12.42 18.82
CA VAL A 234 10.95 -10.98 18.79
C VAL A 234 10.07 -10.61 17.61
N PHE A 235 8.93 -9.99 17.88
CA PHE A 235 7.98 -9.48 16.90
C PHE A 235 7.99 -7.95 16.92
N ARG A 236 8.00 -7.33 15.73
CA ARG A 236 7.97 -5.88 15.55
C ARG A 236 6.77 -5.45 14.72
N GLY A 237 6.35 -4.18 14.92
CA GLY A 237 5.22 -3.59 14.21
C GLY A 237 3.86 -4.03 14.73
N GLU A 238 2.86 -3.22 14.48
CA GLU A 238 1.50 -3.43 15.01
C GLU A 238 0.90 -4.78 14.58
N ILE A 239 1.15 -5.21 13.34
CA ILE A 239 0.54 -6.44 12.80
C ILE A 239 1.12 -7.66 13.51
N ALA A 240 2.44 -7.86 13.44
CA ALA A 240 3.07 -9.06 13.97
C ALA A 240 2.97 -9.15 15.50
N ARG A 241 3.10 -8.02 16.20
CA ARG A 241 2.96 -7.95 17.67
C ARG A 241 1.55 -8.35 18.12
N TYR A 242 0.52 -7.82 17.46
CA TYR A 242 -0.85 -8.16 17.80
C TYR A 242 -1.12 -9.65 17.62
N ILE A 243 -0.70 -10.23 16.50
CA ILE A 243 -0.89 -11.65 16.20
C ILE A 243 -0.11 -12.54 17.18
N ALA A 244 1.08 -12.07 17.62
CA ALA A 244 1.87 -12.77 18.64
C ALA A 244 1.31 -12.66 20.07
N GLY A 245 0.19 -11.94 20.26
CA GLY A 245 -0.49 -11.80 21.55
C GLY A 245 0.04 -10.69 22.44
N ASP A 246 0.73 -9.68 21.89
CA ASP A 246 1.15 -8.50 22.63
C ASP A 246 -0.05 -7.68 23.10
N PRO A 247 -0.30 -7.56 24.41
CA PRO A 247 -1.46 -6.82 24.92
C PRO A 247 -1.36 -5.30 24.68
N SER A 248 -0.16 -4.78 24.34
CA SER A 248 0.03 -3.37 24.02
C SER A 248 -0.26 -3.03 22.55
N ALA A 249 -0.27 -4.01 21.66
CA ALA A 249 -0.59 -3.85 20.25
C ALA A 249 -2.12 -3.73 19.99
N GLY A 250 -2.51 -3.49 18.75
CA GLY A 250 -3.91 -3.31 18.34
C GLY A 250 -4.35 -1.84 18.30
N ASN A 251 -3.39 -0.91 18.26
CA ASN A 251 -3.65 0.54 18.23
C ASN A 251 -4.24 1.00 16.88
N MET A 252 -4.25 0.13 15.88
CA MET A 252 -4.85 0.41 14.57
C MET A 252 -6.37 0.14 14.51
N ALA A 253 -7.01 -0.17 15.63
CA ALA A 253 -8.45 -0.43 15.74
C ALA A 253 -9.34 0.67 15.13
N GLY A 254 -8.89 1.93 15.12
CA GLY A 254 -9.60 3.05 14.52
C GLY A 254 -9.91 2.89 13.03
N GLY A 255 -9.11 2.11 12.32
CA GLY A 255 -9.34 1.82 10.91
C GLY A 255 -10.71 1.20 10.62
N TYR A 256 -11.22 0.38 11.51
CA TYR A 256 -12.55 -0.23 11.38
C TYR A 256 -13.68 0.79 11.40
N MET A 257 -13.53 1.90 12.15
CA MET A 257 -14.56 2.92 12.28
C MET A 257 -14.88 3.60 10.95
N PHE A 258 -13.87 3.98 10.21
CA PHE A 258 -14.11 4.67 8.95
C PHE A 258 -14.15 3.75 7.72
N LYS A 259 -13.46 2.59 7.75
CA LYS A 259 -13.47 1.65 6.61
C LYS A 259 -14.73 0.80 6.54
N MET A 260 -15.23 0.29 7.68
CA MET A 260 -16.44 -0.52 7.73
C MET A 260 -17.73 0.32 7.86
N TYR A 261 -17.68 1.48 8.49
CA TYR A 261 -18.90 2.26 8.79
C TYR A 261 -18.88 3.63 8.10
N GLY A 262 -17.80 4.41 8.28
CA GLY A 262 -17.74 5.79 7.81
C GLY A 262 -17.82 5.93 6.30
N LEU A 263 -16.92 5.28 5.56
CA LEU A 263 -16.89 5.37 4.10
C LEU A 263 -18.08 4.70 3.42
N PRO A 264 -18.60 3.54 3.87
CA PRO A 264 -19.88 3.03 3.39
C PRO A 264 -21.03 4.05 3.58
N ALA A 265 -21.09 4.72 4.71
CA ALA A 265 -22.08 5.77 4.97
C ALA A 265 -21.86 7.01 4.08
N ALA A 266 -20.60 7.39 3.83
CA ALA A 266 -20.26 8.44 2.85
C ALA A 266 -20.72 8.07 1.43
N ALA A 267 -20.53 6.83 1.01
CA ALA A 267 -21.01 6.33 -0.28
C ALA A 267 -22.54 6.42 -0.39
N ILE A 268 -23.26 6.07 0.67
CA ILE A 268 -24.72 6.24 0.75
C ILE A 268 -25.10 7.72 0.70
N ALA A 269 -24.36 8.61 1.37
CA ALA A 269 -24.61 10.05 1.32
C ALA A 269 -24.42 10.63 -0.09
N ILE A 270 -23.38 10.18 -0.81
CA ILE A 270 -23.13 10.54 -2.22
C ILE A 270 -24.31 10.06 -3.08
N TRP A 271 -24.69 8.79 -2.94
CA TRP A 271 -25.84 8.21 -3.66
C TRP A 271 -27.12 8.98 -3.42
N HIS A 272 -27.49 9.24 -2.16
CA HIS A 272 -28.70 10.00 -1.81
C HIS A 272 -28.65 11.46 -2.29
N SER A 273 -27.45 12.01 -2.50
CA SER A 273 -27.24 13.37 -2.99
C SER A 273 -27.31 13.47 -4.52
N ALA A 274 -27.21 12.36 -5.24
CA ALA A 274 -27.29 12.33 -6.70
C ALA A 274 -28.64 12.86 -7.21
N LYS A 275 -28.63 13.48 -8.41
CA LYS A 275 -29.85 13.90 -9.10
C LYS A 275 -30.76 12.69 -9.35
N PRO A 276 -32.09 12.85 -9.31
CA PRO A 276 -33.04 11.74 -9.44
C PRO A 276 -32.77 10.83 -10.65
N GLU A 277 -32.45 11.44 -11.80
CA GLU A 277 -32.17 10.75 -13.06
C GLU A 277 -30.91 9.86 -13.01
N ASN A 278 -29.93 10.22 -12.19
CA ASN A 278 -28.65 9.51 -12.04
C ASN A 278 -28.62 8.55 -10.85
N ARG A 279 -29.62 8.63 -9.98
CA ARG A 279 -29.61 7.97 -8.67
C ARG A 279 -29.50 6.44 -8.77
N ALA A 280 -30.16 5.81 -9.73
CA ALA A 280 -30.08 4.36 -9.91
C ALA A 280 -28.69 3.89 -10.33
N LYS A 281 -28.05 4.59 -11.28
CA LYS A 281 -26.69 4.29 -11.75
C LYS A 281 -25.64 4.51 -10.64
N VAL A 282 -25.71 5.65 -9.97
CA VAL A 282 -24.80 5.99 -8.86
C VAL A 282 -24.98 5.03 -7.70
N GLY A 283 -26.23 4.63 -7.40
CA GLY A 283 -26.53 3.67 -6.34
C GLY A 283 -25.84 2.35 -6.54
N GLY A 284 -25.86 1.78 -7.74
CA GLY A 284 -25.17 0.54 -8.05
C GLY A 284 -23.65 0.61 -7.80
N ILE A 285 -23.02 1.70 -8.25
CA ILE A 285 -21.57 1.92 -8.07
C ILE A 285 -21.25 2.12 -6.58
N MET A 286 -21.99 2.96 -5.88
CA MET A 286 -21.71 3.29 -4.48
C MET A 286 -21.98 2.12 -3.55
N ILE A 287 -23.02 1.31 -3.80
CA ILE A 287 -23.29 0.08 -3.01
C ILE A 287 -22.16 -0.93 -3.20
N SER A 288 -21.71 -1.16 -4.44
CA SER A 288 -20.59 -2.07 -4.71
C SER A 288 -19.31 -1.60 -4.02
N ALA A 289 -18.98 -0.32 -4.10
CA ALA A 289 -17.81 0.25 -3.44
C ALA A 289 -17.94 0.21 -1.91
N ALA A 290 -19.13 0.49 -1.36
CA ALA A 290 -19.41 0.38 0.07
C ALA A 290 -19.24 -1.05 0.59
N LEU A 291 -19.75 -2.05 -0.15
CA LEU A 291 -19.59 -3.45 0.21
C LEU A 291 -18.12 -3.89 0.16
N THR A 292 -17.36 -3.45 -0.83
CA THR A 292 -15.92 -3.69 -0.91
C THR A 292 -15.20 -3.12 0.32
N SER A 293 -15.46 -1.86 0.68
CA SER A 293 -14.88 -1.23 1.86
C SER A 293 -15.27 -1.96 3.15
N PHE A 294 -16.55 -2.30 3.31
CA PHE A 294 -17.03 -3.01 4.49
C PHE A 294 -16.40 -4.40 4.63
N LEU A 295 -16.41 -5.21 3.59
CA LEU A 295 -15.92 -6.59 3.65
C LEU A 295 -14.40 -6.69 3.76
N THR A 296 -13.69 -5.94 2.92
CA THR A 296 -12.25 -6.09 2.75
C THR A 296 -11.43 -4.94 3.34
N GLY A 297 -12.05 -3.81 3.69
CA GLY A 297 -11.36 -2.60 4.11
C GLY A 297 -10.65 -1.83 2.98
N ILE A 298 -10.86 -2.21 1.71
CA ILE A 298 -10.33 -1.51 0.54
C ILE A 298 -11.21 -0.30 0.26
N THR A 299 -10.68 0.90 0.42
CA THR A 299 -11.43 2.16 0.45
C THR A 299 -11.35 2.97 -0.83
N GLU A 300 -10.36 2.69 -1.67
CA GLU A 300 -10.06 3.45 -2.88
C GLU A 300 -11.24 3.62 -3.84
N PRO A 301 -12.13 2.62 -4.05
CA PRO A 301 -13.28 2.80 -4.94
C PRO A 301 -14.22 3.92 -4.49
N ILE A 302 -14.37 4.12 -3.18
CA ILE A 302 -15.18 5.23 -2.63
C ILE A 302 -14.39 6.53 -2.67
N GLU A 303 -13.16 6.52 -2.15
CA GLU A 303 -12.33 7.72 -2.03
C GLU A 303 -12.08 8.38 -3.39
N PHE A 304 -11.75 7.58 -4.41
CA PHE A 304 -11.52 8.11 -5.76
C PHE A 304 -12.79 8.66 -6.43
N ALA A 305 -13.97 8.25 -5.97
CA ALA A 305 -15.22 8.82 -6.48
C ALA A 305 -15.41 10.27 -6.07
N PHE A 306 -14.80 10.75 -4.97
CA PHE A 306 -15.03 12.12 -4.52
C PHE A 306 -13.76 12.97 -4.28
N MET A 307 -12.58 12.36 -4.07
CA MET A 307 -11.39 13.11 -3.65
C MET A 307 -10.96 14.22 -4.62
N PHE A 308 -11.16 14.03 -5.93
CA PHE A 308 -10.76 15.01 -6.94
C PHE A 308 -11.86 15.99 -7.32
N VAL A 309 -13.13 15.59 -7.19
CA VAL A 309 -14.27 16.43 -7.52
C VAL A 309 -14.79 17.21 -6.32
N ALA A 310 -14.47 16.77 -5.13
CA ALA A 310 -14.85 17.38 -3.86
C ALA A 310 -13.73 17.29 -2.81
N PRO A 311 -12.58 17.97 -3.00
CA PRO A 311 -11.42 17.87 -2.09
C PRO A 311 -11.74 18.21 -0.63
N VAL A 312 -12.73 19.06 -0.40
CA VAL A 312 -13.20 19.41 0.96
C VAL A 312 -13.72 18.17 1.69
N LEU A 313 -14.48 17.30 1.00
CA LEU A 313 -14.96 16.05 1.59
C LEU A 313 -13.78 15.13 1.93
N TYR A 314 -12.74 15.15 1.08
CA TYR A 314 -11.55 14.36 1.32
C TYR A 314 -10.77 14.85 2.54
N GLY A 315 -10.65 16.16 2.72
CA GLY A 315 -10.07 16.75 3.93
C GLY A 315 -10.85 16.38 5.20
N ILE A 316 -12.17 16.43 5.15
CA ILE A 316 -13.05 15.99 6.25
C ILE A 316 -12.81 14.51 6.54
N HIS A 317 -12.76 13.66 5.52
CA HIS A 317 -12.48 12.24 5.67
C HIS A 317 -11.13 11.97 6.33
N ALA A 318 -10.07 12.64 5.90
CA ALA A 318 -8.73 12.47 6.48
C ALA A 318 -8.71 12.82 7.97
N LEU A 319 -9.35 13.92 8.38
CA LEU A 319 -9.46 14.32 9.78
C LEU A 319 -10.29 13.32 10.59
N LEU A 320 -11.39 12.83 10.05
CA LEU A 320 -12.22 11.81 10.70
C LEU A 320 -11.47 10.48 10.85
N ALA A 321 -10.66 10.09 9.88
CA ALA A 321 -9.83 8.90 9.96
C ALA A 321 -8.79 9.01 11.11
N GLY A 322 -8.08 10.14 11.19
CA GLY A 322 -7.17 10.39 12.32
C GLY A 322 -7.88 10.39 13.66
N SER A 323 -9.04 11.04 13.76
CA SER A 323 -9.83 11.07 15.00
C SER A 323 -10.32 9.69 15.43
N ALA A 324 -10.57 8.78 14.48
CA ALA A 324 -10.99 7.41 14.77
C ALA A 324 -9.89 6.62 15.50
N TYR A 325 -8.63 6.75 15.07
CA TYR A 325 -7.51 6.16 15.79
C TYR A 325 -7.34 6.75 17.18
N VAL A 326 -7.38 8.07 17.31
CA VAL A 326 -7.29 8.73 18.63
C VAL A 326 -8.37 8.21 19.56
N LEU A 327 -9.63 8.21 19.11
CA LEU A 327 -10.77 7.84 19.94
C LEU A 327 -10.72 6.37 20.38
N THR A 328 -10.43 5.44 19.47
CA THR A 328 -10.35 4.02 19.81
C THR A 328 -9.25 3.73 20.82
N ILE A 329 -8.09 4.39 20.69
CA ILE A 329 -6.98 4.24 21.65
C ILE A 329 -7.37 4.81 23.02
N LEU A 330 -7.94 6.02 23.09
CA LEU A 330 -8.38 6.62 24.35
C LEU A 330 -9.48 5.80 25.06
N LEU A 331 -10.33 5.14 24.28
CA LEU A 331 -11.35 4.22 24.83
C LEU A 331 -10.76 2.86 25.23
N GLY A 332 -9.49 2.60 24.94
CA GLY A 332 -8.83 1.33 25.20
C GLY A 332 -9.38 0.18 24.35
N MET A 333 -9.87 0.50 23.17
CA MET A 333 -10.27 -0.50 22.18
C MET A 333 -9.05 -0.97 21.39
N LYS A 334 -8.86 -2.28 21.28
CA LYS A 334 -7.76 -2.87 20.52
C LYS A 334 -8.25 -3.94 19.60
N HIS A 335 -7.73 -3.94 18.38
CA HIS A 335 -8.05 -4.95 17.38
C HIS A 335 -6.93 -5.05 16.34
N GLY A 336 -6.63 -6.27 15.92
CA GLY A 336 -5.64 -6.55 14.89
C GLY A 336 -6.19 -6.35 13.49
N MET A 337 -5.29 -6.41 12.55
CA MET A 337 -5.58 -6.46 11.13
C MET A 337 -4.52 -7.30 10.41
N THR A 338 -4.80 -7.74 9.20
CA THR A 338 -3.81 -8.38 8.34
C THR A 338 -3.24 -7.39 7.32
N PHE A 339 -4.13 -6.79 6.55
CA PHE A 339 -3.79 -5.86 5.48
C PHE A 339 -4.64 -4.60 5.53
N SER A 340 -5.92 -4.76 5.86
CA SER A 340 -6.89 -3.69 5.87
C SER A 340 -7.97 -3.97 6.92
N HIS A 341 -8.70 -2.98 7.36
CA HIS A 341 -9.66 -3.05 8.45
C HIS A 341 -11.07 -3.36 7.91
N GLY A 342 -11.26 -4.54 7.32
CA GLY A 342 -12.55 -5.01 6.82
C GLY A 342 -13.23 -6.00 7.77
N PHE A 343 -14.48 -6.34 7.46
CA PHE A 343 -15.27 -7.28 8.25
C PHE A 343 -14.63 -8.68 8.35
N ILE A 344 -13.88 -9.08 7.31
CA ILE A 344 -13.14 -10.35 7.32
C ILE A 344 -12.11 -10.34 8.45
N ASP A 345 -11.24 -9.31 8.50
CA ASP A 345 -10.24 -9.16 9.55
C ASP A 345 -10.91 -9.01 10.93
N PHE A 346 -12.02 -8.27 10.99
CA PHE A 346 -12.76 -8.07 12.23
C PHE A 346 -13.22 -9.42 12.84
N VAL A 347 -13.77 -10.31 12.03
CA VAL A 347 -14.23 -11.63 12.51
C VAL A 347 -13.06 -12.51 12.91
N VAL A 348 -11.99 -12.53 12.09
CA VAL A 348 -10.81 -13.39 12.34
C VAL A 348 -10.14 -13.06 13.67
N PHE A 349 -10.00 -11.77 14.00
CA PHE A 349 -9.31 -11.34 15.20
C PHE A 349 -10.24 -11.00 16.38
N PHE A 350 -11.54 -11.26 16.24
CA PHE A 350 -12.52 -10.87 17.26
C PHE A 350 -12.26 -11.50 18.63
N SER A 351 -11.78 -12.74 18.67
CA SER A 351 -11.47 -13.46 19.91
C SER A 351 -10.33 -12.82 20.71
N GLN A 352 -9.41 -12.12 20.04
CA GLN A 352 -8.28 -11.40 20.66
C GLN A 352 -8.59 -9.91 20.88
N SER A 353 -9.78 -9.46 20.49
CA SER A 353 -10.15 -8.05 20.54
C SER A 353 -10.38 -7.57 21.97
N THR A 354 -9.84 -6.39 22.30
CA THR A 354 -10.16 -5.70 23.54
C THR A 354 -11.36 -4.79 23.32
N LYS A 355 -12.42 -4.95 24.13
CA LYS A 355 -13.69 -4.23 24.01
C LYS A 355 -14.34 -4.35 22.63
N GLY A 356 -14.28 -5.52 22.03
CA GLY A 356 -14.84 -5.83 20.69
C GLY A 356 -16.29 -5.44 20.52
N TRP A 357 -17.09 -5.51 21.58
CA TRP A 357 -18.51 -5.12 21.61
C TRP A 357 -18.75 -3.62 21.35
N MET A 358 -17.74 -2.75 21.57
CA MET A 358 -17.87 -1.31 21.32
C MET A 358 -17.78 -0.97 19.83
N PHE A 359 -17.18 -1.84 19.00
CA PHE A 359 -16.98 -1.56 17.57
C PHE A 359 -18.28 -1.27 16.81
N PRO A 360 -19.36 -2.08 16.94
CA PRO A 360 -20.61 -1.75 16.27
C PRO A 360 -21.22 -0.42 16.75
N ILE A 361 -21.15 -0.13 18.05
CA ILE A 361 -21.74 1.08 18.64
C ILE A 361 -21.01 2.33 18.13
N LEU A 362 -19.71 2.37 18.30
CA LEU A 362 -18.89 3.48 17.86
C LEU A 362 -18.87 3.58 16.34
N GLY A 363 -18.85 2.45 15.64
CA GLY A 363 -18.91 2.37 14.18
C GLY A 363 -20.19 2.98 13.62
N LEU A 364 -21.35 2.66 14.19
CA LEU A 364 -22.62 3.26 13.78
C LEU A 364 -22.63 4.78 14.05
N ALA A 365 -22.06 5.24 15.16
CA ALA A 365 -21.91 6.66 15.44
C ALA A 365 -21.02 7.36 14.38
N TYR A 366 -19.89 6.74 14.01
CA TYR A 366 -19.06 7.22 12.91
C TYR A 366 -19.79 7.20 11.57
N GLY A 367 -20.55 6.15 11.27
CA GLY A 367 -21.39 6.07 10.07
C GLY A 367 -22.40 7.23 9.99
N ALA A 368 -23.10 7.49 11.10
CA ALA A 368 -24.04 8.61 11.17
C ALA A 368 -23.33 9.98 11.00
N LEU A 369 -22.15 10.14 11.61
CA LEU A 369 -21.33 11.34 11.48
C LEU A 369 -20.88 11.56 10.02
N TYR A 370 -20.32 10.52 9.37
CA TYR A 370 -19.91 10.58 7.97
C TYR A 370 -21.08 10.90 7.05
N TYR A 371 -22.20 10.18 7.21
CA TYR A 371 -23.39 10.43 6.39
C TYR A 371 -23.85 11.87 6.49
N THR A 372 -23.97 12.37 7.72
CA THR A 372 -24.45 13.74 7.97
C THR A 372 -23.51 14.80 7.41
N LEU A 373 -22.21 14.69 7.71
CA LEU A 373 -21.22 15.67 7.24
C LEU A 373 -21.12 15.66 5.72
N PHE A 374 -21.07 14.49 5.09
CA PHE A 374 -21.01 14.38 3.65
C PHE A 374 -22.27 14.92 2.99
N ARG A 375 -23.44 14.52 3.49
CA ARG A 375 -24.74 14.98 2.96
C ARG A 375 -24.88 16.50 3.06
N VAL A 376 -24.55 17.07 4.21
CA VAL A 376 -24.61 18.52 4.45
C VAL A 376 -23.61 19.27 3.57
N ALA A 377 -22.37 18.81 3.50
CA ALA A 377 -21.35 19.47 2.69
C ALA A 377 -21.68 19.38 1.20
N ILE A 378 -22.12 18.22 0.69
CA ILE A 378 -22.48 18.06 -0.73
C ILE A 378 -23.61 19.02 -1.11
N VAL A 379 -24.65 19.13 -0.27
CA VAL A 379 -25.81 19.95 -0.59
C VAL A 379 -25.52 21.43 -0.40
N LYS A 380 -24.90 21.84 0.74
CA LYS A 380 -24.67 23.25 1.05
C LYS A 380 -23.58 23.90 0.18
N LEU A 381 -22.56 23.14 -0.20
CA LEU A 381 -21.46 23.64 -1.02
C LEU A 381 -21.65 23.31 -2.51
N ASP A 382 -22.79 22.73 -2.89
CA ASP A 382 -23.12 22.27 -4.25
C ASP A 382 -21.97 21.46 -4.91
N LEU A 383 -21.40 20.52 -4.14
CA LEU A 383 -20.28 19.73 -4.62
C LEU A 383 -20.72 18.79 -5.75
N LYS A 384 -19.91 18.72 -6.80
CA LYS A 384 -20.19 17.91 -8.01
C LYS A 384 -19.73 16.46 -7.82
N THR A 385 -20.24 15.81 -6.77
CA THR A 385 -20.03 14.37 -6.53
C THR A 385 -20.74 13.53 -7.58
N PRO A 386 -20.43 12.22 -7.71
CA PRO A 386 -21.06 11.35 -8.69
C PRO A 386 -22.57 11.48 -8.76
N GLY A 387 -23.08 11.71 -9.97
CA GLY A 387 -24.50 11.93 -10.25
C GLY A 387 -25.00 13.36 -10.06
N ARG A 388 -24.12 14.31 -9.68
CA ARG A 388 -24.39 15.74 -9.62
C ARG A 388 -23.63 16.55 -10.67
N GLU A 389 -22.86 15.86 -11.53
CA GLU A 389 -22.15 16.48 -12.63
C GLU A 389 -23.14 17.19 -13.58
N GLU A 390 -22.70 18.25 -14.25
CA GLU A 390 -23.43 18.84 -15.36
C GLU A 390 -23.38 17.88 -16.53
N ALA A 391 -24.54 17.58 -17.13
CA ALA A 391 -24.65 16.59 -18.19
C ALA A 391 -23.80 16.98 -19.40
N ASN A 392 -22.65 16.33 -19.60
CA ASN A 392 -21.97 16.25 -20.88
C ASN A 392 -22.50 14.99 -21.58
N GLU A 393 -23.52 15.13 -22.40
CA GLU A 393 -24.26 14.02 -23.04
C GLU A 393 -23.46 13.25 -24.12
N GLU A 394 -22.24 13.67 -24.46
CA GLU A 394 -21.53 13.17 -25.62
C GLU A 394 -20.62 11.93 -25.37
N GLY A 395 -20.30 11.58 -24.12
CA GLY A 395 -19.29 10.54 -23.82
C GLY A 395 -19.81 9.11 -23.64
N ALA A 396 -21.09 8.82 -23.73
CA ALA A 396 -21.69 7.56 -23.24
C ALA A 396 -22.02 6.50 -24.29
N LYS A 397 -21.70 6.68 -25.58
CA LYS A 397 -22.18 5.79 -26.65
C LYS A 397 -21.12 5.33 -27.67
N GLN A 398 -19.83 5.27 -27.33
CA GLN A 398 -18.83 4.84 -28.30
C GLN A 398 -18.31 3.43 -28.03
N GLY A 399 -18.17 2.61 -29.10
CA GLY A 399 -17.64 1.25 -29.02
C GLY A 399 -16.16 1.22 -28.61
N GLY A 400 -15.69 0.11 -28.02
CA GLY A 400 -14.37 0.00 -27.40
C GLY A 400 -13.18 0.46 -28.26
N SER A 401 -13.19 0.18 -29.57
CA SER A 401 -12.09 0.56 -30.49
C SER A 401 -12.04 2.07 -30.76
N GLU A 402 -13.20 2.72 -30.95
CA GLU A 402 -13.28 4.17 -31.18
C GLU A 402 -12.91 4.97 -29.93
N MET A 403 -13.32 4.47 -28.75
CA MET A 403 -12.94 5.07 -27.46
C MET A 403 -11.44 4.95 -27.21
N ALA A 404 -10.82 3.82 -27.57
CA ALA A 404 -9.38 3.61 -27.45
C ALA A 404 -8.59 4.59 -28.31
N GLU A 405 -9.01 4.78 -29.58
CA GLU A 405 -8.41 5.75 -30.50
C GLU A 405 -8.48 7.18 -29.97
N GLN A 406 -9.65 7.59 -29.48
CA GLN A 406 -9.84 8.92 -28.91
C GLN A 406 -9.01 9.14 -27.65
N LEU A 407 -8.86 8.12 -26.80
CA LEU A 407 -8.02 8.18 -25.62
C LEU A 407 -6.55 8.30 -26.02
N VAL A 408 -6.07 7.47 -26.94
CA VAL A 408 -4.68 7.54 -27.45
C VAL A 408 -4.40 8.92 -28.02
N THR A 409 -5.32 9.48 -28.79
CA THR A 409 -5.23 10.82 -29.37
C THR A 409 -5.17 11.89 -28.26
N ALA A 410 -6.03 11.78 -27.24
CA ALA A 410 -6.07 12.73 -26.13
C ALA A 410 -4.81 12.69 -25.26
N PHE A 411 -4.08 11.57 -25.22
CA PHE A 411 -2.76 11.49 -24.59
C PHE A 411 -1.61 11.99 -25.49
N GLY A 412 -1.91 12.58 -26.65
CA GLY A 412 -0.92 13.12 -27.60
C GLY A 412 -0.48 12.14 -28.67
N GLY A 413 -1.27 11.07 -28.90
CA GLY A 413 -1.01 10.05 -29.90
C GLY A 413 -0.09 8.93 -29.42
N LYS A 414 -0.03 7.83 -30.21
CA LYS A 414 0.79 6.64 -29.93
C LYS A 414 2.25 6.98 -29.65
N ASN A 415 2.83 7.90 -30.39
CA ASN A 415 4.24 8.27 -30.29
C ASN A 415 4.58 9.02 -28.99
N ASN A 416 3.59 9.67 -28.38
CA ASN A 416 3.73 10.38 -27.11
C ASN A 416 3.62 9.45 -25.90
N ILE A 417 2.93 8.30 -26.04
CA ILE A 417 2.76 7.33 -24.94
C ILE A 417 4.05 6.55 -24.77
N ALA A 418 4.69 6.71 -23.61
CA ALA A 418 5.90 6.00 -23.21
C ALA A 418 5.60 4.74 -22.40
N SER A 419 4.52 4.76 -21.60
CA SER A 419 4.04 3.61 -20.83
C SER A 419 2.54 3.71 -20.61
N LEU A 420 1.84 2.57 -20.62
CA LEU A 420 0.42 2.48 -20.37
C LEU A 420 0.16 1.45 -19.28
N ASP A 421 -0.54 1.85 -18.23
CA ASP A 421 -0.88 1.02 -17.09
C ASP A 421 -2.24 1.44 -16.53
N ALA A 422 -2.89 0.57 -15.78
CA ALA A 422 -4.12 0.88 -15.09
C ALA A 422 -4.11 0.35 -13.67
N CYS A 423 -4.83 1.02 -12.79
CA CYS A 423 -5.26 0.44 -11.53
C CYS A 423 -6.79 0.43 -11.50
N ILE A 424 -7.38 -0.08 -10.42
CA ILE A 424 -8.83 -0.31 -10.29
C ILE A 424 -9.69 0.89 -10.76
N THR A 425 -9.18 2.11 -10.64
CA THR A 425 -9.95 3.33 -10.93
C THR A 425 -9.26 4.34 -11.85
N ARG A 426 -8.01 4.11 -12.28
CA ARG A 426 -7.22 5.08 -13.05
C ARG A 426 -6.47 4.44 -14.21
N LEU A 427 -6.54 5.10 -15.36
CA LEU A 427 -5.53 4.97 -16.40
C LEU A 427 -4.28 5.76 -15.98
N ARG A 428 -3.12 5.12 -16.05
CA ARG A 428 -1.80 5.72 -15.76
C ARG A 428 -0.98 5.66 -17.02
N VAL A 429 -0.76 6.82 -17.61
CA VAL A 429 -0.04 6.94 -18.88
C VAL A 429 1.22 7.76 -18.67
N GLY A 430 2.38 7.14 -18.89
CA GLY A 430 3.63 7.88 -19.00
C GLY A 430 3.73 8.48 -20.39
N VAL A 431 3.90 9.79 -20.50
CA VAL A 431 4.02 10.49 -21.76
C VAL A 431 5.41 11.11 -21.92
N LYS A 432 5.88 11.24 -23.17
CA LYS A 432 7.16 11.90 -23.49
C LYS A 432 7.05 13.40 -23.32
N ASP A 433 5.93 13.98 -23.75
CA ASP A 433 5.64 15.40 -23.70
C ASP A 433 4.23 15.64 -23.16
N VAL A 434 4.15 16.19 -21.96
CA VAL A 434 2.88 16.47 -21.26
C VAL A 434 2.09 17.60 -21.94
N SER A 435 2.74 18.48 -22.68
CA SER A 435 2.07 19.59 -23.36
C SER A 435 1.14 19.11 -24.48
N GLN A 436 1.36 17.90 -24.99
CA GLN A 436 0.53 17.28 -26.03
C GLN A 436 -0.72 16.59 -25.47
N VAL A 437 -0.88 16.53 -24.15
CA VAL A 437 -2.02 15.87 -23.52
C VAL A 437 -3.22 16.80 -23.41
N ASP A 438 -4.30 16.45 -24.07
CA ASP A 438 -5.57 17.17 -23.96
C ASP A 438 -6.39 16.70 -22.75
N GLN A 439 -6.16 17.36 -21.61
CA GLN A 439 -6.88 17.05 -20.37
C GLN A 439 -8.38 17.35 -20.48
N ALA A 440 -8.79 18.32 -21.29
CA ALA A 440 -10.18 18.65 -21.49
C ALA A 440 -10.89 17.54 -22.28
N GLN A 441 -10.24 17.01 -23.32
CA GLN A 441 -10.74 15.87 -24.05
C GLN A 441 -10.83 14.60 -23.21
N LEU A 442 -9.84 14.31 -22.34
CA LEU A 442 -9.91 13.19 -21.40
C LEU A 442 -11.13 13.28 -20.48
N LYS A 443 -11.46 14.48 -20.00
CA LYS A 443 -12.66 14.72 -19.20
C LYS A 443 -13.94 14.51 -20.02
N LYS A 444 -13.99 14.98 -21.27
CA LYS A 444 -15.15 14.74 -22.18
C LYS A 444 -15.33 13.24 -22.45
N LEU A 445 -14.26 12.48 -22.54
CA LEU A 445 -14.29 11.02 -22.70
C LEU A 445 -14.71 10.27 -21.43
N GLY A 446 -15.00 10.99 -20.35
CA GLY A 446 -15.59 10.44 -19.14
C GLY A 446 -14.59 10.26 -17.99
N ALA A 447 -13.39 10.88 -18.05
CA ALA A 447 -12.52 10.94 -16.89
C ALA A 447 -13.10 11.89 -15.84
N ALA A 448 -13.36 11.39 -14.63
CA ALA A 448 -13.83 12.18 -13.49
C ALA A 448 -12.78 13.22 -13.04
N GLY A 449 -11.51 12.98 -13.34
CA GLY A 449 -10.40 13.90 -13.07
C GLY A 449 -9.15 13.47 -13.81
N VAL A 450 -8.26 14.43 -14.07
CA VAL A 450 -6.93 14.19 -14.67
C VAL A 450 -5.88 14.82 -13.78
N VAL A 451 -4.90 14.02 -13.36
CA VAL A 451 -3.76 14.45 -12.52
C VAL A 451 -2.48 14.29 -13.32
N VAL A 452 -1.72 15.37 -13.42
CA VAL A 452 -0.41 15.37 -14.08
C VAL A 452 0.69 15.47 -13.05
N ALA A 453 1.61 14.50 -13.06
CA ALA A 453 2.74 14.45 -12.15
C ALA A 453 4.02 14.09 -12.89
N GLY A 454 4.86 15.10 -13.17
CA GLY A 454 6.03 14.94 -14.02
C GLY A 454 5.63 14.57 -15.46
N SER A 455 6.16 13.46 -15.98
CA SER A 455 5.78 12.87 -17.26
C SER A 455 4.61 11.86 -17.15
N GLY A 456 4.06 11.67 -15.96
CA GLY A 456 2.93 10.78 -15.74
C GLY A 456 1.60 11.52 -15.75
N VAL A 457 0.62 10.99 -16.49
CA VAL A 457 -0.75 11.48 -16.54
C VAL A 457 -1.67 10.39 -16.01
N GLN A 458 -2.48 10.71 -15.02
CA GLN A 458 -3.45 9.80 -14.43
C GLN A 458 -4.86 10.30 -14.75
N ALA A 459 -5.62 9.54 -15.51
CA ALA A 459 -7.00 9.84 -15.84
C ALA A 459 -7.93 8.86 -15.11
N ILE A 460 -8.92 9.39 -14.39
CA ILE A 460 -9.77 8.63 -13.46
C ILE A 460 -11.04 8.22 -14.19
N PHE A 461 -11.08 6.96 -14.64
CA PHE A 461 -12.24 6.38 -15.33
C PHE A 461 -13.04 5.41 -14.47
N GLY A 462 -12.71 5.31 -13.16
CA GLY A 462 -13.33 4.34 -12.25
C GLY A 462 -13.03 2.91 -12.68
N THR A 463 -13.94 2.00 -12.40
CA THR A 463 -13.79 0.55 -12.67
C THR A 463 -13.59 0.17 -14.14
N ARG A 464 -13.74 1.11 -15.08
CA ARG A 464 -13.48 0.90 -16.51
C ARG A 464 -12.00 1.02 -16.89
N SER A 465 -11.14 1.49 -15.98
CA SER A 465 -9.75 1.84 -16.29
C SER A 465 -8.94 0.67 -16.84
N ASP A 466 -9.13 -0.53 -16.33
CA ASP A 466 -8.41 -1.73 -16.77
C ASP A 466 -8.86 -2.18 -18.18
N ASN A 467 -10.17 -2.14 -18.44
CA ASN A 467 -10.70 -2.44 -19.77
C ASN A 467 -10.22 -1.42 -20.81
N LEU A 468 -10.29 -0.11 -20.48
CA LEU A 468 -9.80 0.95 -21.37
C LEU A 468 -8.30 0.83 -21.64
N LYS A 469 -7.50 0.43 -20.65
CA LYS A 469 -6.08 0.14 -20.82
C LYS A 469 -5.89 -1.01 -21.82
N THR A 470 -6.65 -2.07 -21.67
CA THR A 470 -6.59 -3.23 -22.57
C THR A 470 -6.98 -2.85 -24.00
N ASP A 471 -8.07 -2.09 -24.18
CA ASP A 471 -8.52 -1.60 -25.48
C ASP A 471 -7.48 -0.68 -26.12
N MET A 472 -6.87 0.24 -25.35
CA MET A 472 -5.77 1.09 -25.82
C MET A 472 -4.53 0.30 -26.22
N ASP A 473 -4.12 -0.71 -25.44
CA ASP A 473 -3.00 -1.60 -25.76
C ASP A 473 -3.23 -2.34 -27.08
N HIS A 474 -4.45 -2.86 -27.32
CA HIS A 474 -4.82 -3.51 -28.57
C HIS A 474 -4.74 -2.50 -29.72
N TRP A 475 -5.37 -1.34 -29.57
CA TRP A 475 -5.36 -0.31 -30.62
C TRP A 475 -3.92 0.16 -30.95
N ILE A 476 -3.06 0.35 -29.93
CA ILE A 476 -1.65 0.76 -30.11
C ILE A 476 -0.84 -0.33 -30.86
N ARG A 477 -1.14 -1.61 -30.65
CA ARG A 477 -0.46 -2.71 -31.37
C ARG A 477 -0.89 -2.83 -32.80
N ASP A 478 -2.18 -2.60 -33.08
CA ASP A 478 -2.78 -2.81 -34.40
C ASP A 478 -2.54 -1.64 -35.35
N HIS A 479 -2.19 -0.46 -34.85
CA HIS A 479 -1.92 0.79 -35.59
C HIS A 479 -0.51 1.33 -35.30
#